data_7349c065ba4f55fed6f61cb5685c08a0
#
_entry.id   7349c065ba4f55fed6f61cb5685c08a0
#
_cell.length_a   1.000
_cell.length_b   1.000
_cell.length_c   1.000
_cell.angle_alpha   90.00
_cell.angle_beta   90.00
_cell.angle_gamma   90.00
#
_symmetry.space_group_name_H-M   'P 1'
#
loop_
_entity.id
_entity.type
_entity.pdbx_description
1 polymer ?
#
loop_
_entity_poly.entity_id
_entity_poly.type
_entity_poly.pdbx_seq_one_letter_code
_entity_poly.pdbx_strand_id
1 'polypeptide(L)'
;PTSNPGAQPRSGATSGDSPEGVRVGTPANPGQSPVGGNTPLAGAEKDPDARLSIEFGAEKHDFGPARQGDILNHVFKLKSTGENPVRIRQASPTCGCTVSKVAVGDGMGNFGPYKMGDEIPAGREVQIEAALDTSHKTNKTQVRINVYTNDPIGLTQLALTSNIEPFIKATPPFVNMGDIKEGEEKVQVIDIRTSRGEAVMLSDDTSNPIKLPPGMTVDLVPVAPNGDGGSAHWQAKVTVGAGANEGPIGYQIRLNSDFEMPEDKAHTPAGPGPVIVGGVKFYKVSASVNGRVLGALSFTPQFLSMGLVRPGQVVKRNVKVISHDPDFDLSTAKVELRPETGQELAWKDNFSTSLRPAVGLSNAIDVQLVLEGLPDGSDGSFRGVMVILTGHPTKPELAVRFSGVCRAGVGTVLPDRR
;
A
#
# COMPACT_ATOMS: atom_id res chain seq x y z
N PRO A 1 55.74 9.54 -3.49
CA PRO A 1 56.59 8.39 -3.38
C PRO A 1 56.00 7.35 -2.45
N THR A 2 55.71 6.24 -2.98
CA THR A 2 56.13 4.89 -2.54
C THR A 2 55.54 4.43 -1.19
N SER A 3 54.94 3.31 -0.94
CA SER A 3 54.77 2.02 -1.65
C SER A 3 53.98 1.09 -0.75
N ASN A 4 53.14 0.27 -1.36
CA ASN A 4 52.65 -1.00 -0.83
C ASN A 4 53.86 -1.99 -0.69
N PRO A 5 53.86 -3.12 -0.01
CA PRO A 5 52.86 -4.20 -0.06
C PRO A 5 52.74 -5.12 1.18
N GLY A 6 51.67 -5.93 1.23
CA GLY A 6 51.81 -7.38 1.21
C GLY A 6 51.48 -8.19 2.45
N ALA A 7 50.61 -9.13 2.22
CA ALA A 7 50.64 -10.59 2.43
C ALA A 7 49.89 -11.19 3.64
N GLN A 8 48.90 -12.00 3.30
CA GLN A 8 48.43 -13.15 4.11
C GLN A 8 49.51 -14.21 4.30
N PRO A 9 49.39 -15.11 5.27
CA PRO A 9 48.95 -16.43 4.90
C PRO A 9 48.04 -17.23 5.89
N ARG A 10 47.64 -18.33 5.36
CA ARG A 10 46.68 -19.38 5.73
C ARG A 10 47.00 -20.25 6.94
N SER A 11 45.90 -20.86 7.46
CA SER A 11 45.66 -22.28 7.81
C SER A 11 46.12 -22.84 9.16
N GLY A 12 45.20 -23.62 9.75
CA GLY A 12 45.50 -24.61 10.78
C GLY A 12 44.30 -25.01 11.61
N ALA A 13 43.62 -26.09 11.22
CA ALA A 13 42.59 -26.77 12.01
C ALA A 13 43.23 -27.62 13.10
N THR A 14 42.64 -27.66 14.32
CA THR A 14 42.59 -28.89 15.13
C THR A 14 41.46 -28.81 16.16
N SER A 15 40.78 -29.91 16.28
CA SER A 15 39.71 -30.29 17.20
C SER A 15 40.16 -30.35 18.66
N GLY A 16 39.25 -30.12 19.59
CA GLY A 16 39.46 -30.43 21.02
C GLY A 16 38.43 -29.91 21.97
N ASP A 17 37.54 -30.77 22.36
CA ASP A 17 36.84 -30.91 23.67
C ASP A 17 36.32 -29.72 24.51
N SER A 18 35.03 -29.84 24.86
CA SER A 18 34.33 -29.06 25.88
C SER A 18 34.82 -29.26 27.32
N PRO A 19 34.65 -28.25 28.16
CA PRO A 19 33.67 -28.46 29.25
C PRO A 19 32.75 -27.26 29.54
N GLU A 20 31.66 -27.59 30.20
CA GLU A 20 30.61 -26.74 30.76
C GLU A 20 31.12 -25.50 31.49
N GLY A 21 30.46 -24.36 31.31
CA GLY A 21 30.70 -23.28 32.22
C GLY A 21 30.08 -21.95 31.80
N VAL A 22 29.04 -21.56 32.48
CA VAL A 22 28.60 -20.17 32.77
C VAL A 22 28.13 -19.35 31.57
N ARG A 23 26.83 -19.31 31.41
CA ARG A 23 26.14 -18.26 30.59
C ARG A 23 26.33 -16.91 31.27
N VAL A 24 27.28 -16.13 30.79
CA VAL A 24 27.36 -14.70 31.07
C VAL A 24 26.27 -14.02 30.26
N GLY A 25 25.32 -13.41 30.94
CA GLY A 25 24.26 -12.65 30.34
C GLY A 25 24.83 -11.48 29.51
N THR A 26 24.40 -11.40 28.27
CA THR A 26 24.63 -10.23 27.40
C THR A 26 24.00 -9.00 28.07
N PRO A 27 24.70 -7.85 28.15
CA PRO A 27 24.11 -6.64 28.71
C PRO A 27 22.95 -6.19 27.84
N ALA A 28 21.82 -5.92 28.48
CA ALA A 28 20.62 -5.36 27.85
C ALA A 28 20.96 -4.02 27.17
N ASN A 29 20.59 -3.89 25.92
CA ASN A 29 20.69 -2.67 25.13
C ASN A 29 19.73 -1.63 25.73
N PRO A 30 20.20 -0.46 26.23
CA PRO A 30 19.34 0.55 26.84
C PRO A 30 18.69 1.44 25.77
N GLY A 31 17.78 0.88 24.97
CA GLY A 31 17.14 1.63 23.86
C GLY A 31 15.84 1.05 23.36
N GLN A 32 15.35 -0.04 23.94
CA GLN A 32 14.00 -0.52 23.62
C GLN A 32 13.02 -0.03 24.68
N SER A 33 12.27 1.02 24.34
CA SER A 33 11.03 1.34 25.04
C SER A 33 10.15 0.10 25.10
N PRO A 34 9.51 -0.22 26.23
CA PRO A 34 8.53 -1.29 26.25
C PRO A 34 7.38 -0.87 25.34
N VAL A 35 7.35 -1.40 24.14
CA VAL A 35 6.14 -1.49 23.34
C VAL A 35 5.12 -2.14 24.27
N GLY A 36 4.01 -1.46 24.57
CA GLY A 36 2.92 -1.98 25.36
C GLY A 36 2.38 -3.26 24.73
N GLY A 37 3.09 -4.33 24.91
CA GLY A 37 2.69 -5.66 24.47
C GLY A 37 1.51 -6.09 25.34
N ASN A 38 0.47 -6.61 24.73
CA ASN A 38 -0.64 -7.36 25.32
C ASN A 38 -0.14 -8.67 25.97
N THR A 39 0.90 -8.61 26.76
CA THR A 39 1.34 -9.78 27.54
C THR A 39 0.42 -9.85 28.75
N PRO A 40 -0.41 -10.88 28.89
CA PRO A 40 -1.13 -11.11 30.13
C PRO A 40 -0.10 -11.12 31.25
N LEU A 41 -0.38 -10.42 32.35
CA LEU A 41 0.42 -10.53 33.58
C LEU A 41 0.46 -12.01 33.97
N ALA A 42 1.51 -12.71 33.56
CA ALA A 42 1.68 -14.14 33.83
C ALA A 42 1.78 -14.34 35.36
N GLY A 43 0.93 -15.19 35.90
CA GLY A 43 0.91 -15.52 37.33
C GLY A 43 -0.06 -14.71 38.19
N ALA A 44 -0.97 -13.98 37.60
CA ALA A 44 -1.99 -13.27 38.37
C ALA A 44 -3.01 -14.26 38.95
N GLU A 45 -3.06 -14.37 40.28
CA GLU A 45 -4.01 -15.20 40.98
C GLU A 45 -5.44 -14.83 40.57
N LYS A 46 -6.17 -15.84 40.05
CA LYS A 46 -7.58 -15.73 39.70
C LYS A 46 -8.43 -16.14 40.87
N ASP A 47 -9.51 -15.43 41.07
CA ASP A 47 -10.49 -15.75 42.09
C ASP A 47 -11.76 -16.28 41.39
N PRO A 48 -12.16 -17.53 41.61
CA PRO A 48 -13.29 -18.15 40.93
C PRO A 48 -14.64 -17.46 41.24
N ASP A 49 -14.74 -16.80 42.40
CA ASP A 49 -15.96 -16.18 42.88
C ASP A 49 -15.97 -14.65 42.66
N ALA A 50 -14.89 -14.06 42.18
CA ALA A 50 -14.85 -12.68 41.73
C ALA A 50 -15.43 -12.56 40.32
N ARG A 51 -16.23 -11.52 40.04
CA ARG A 51 -16.80 -11.27 38.71
C ARG A 51 -17.01 -9.80 38.43
N LEU A 52 -16.44 -9.32 37.30
CA LEU A 52 -16.71 -8.02 36.76
C LEU A 52 -17.69 -8.18 35.57
N SER A 53 -18.86 -7.63 35.69
CA SER A 53 -19.92 -7.73 34.64
C SER A 53 -20.21 -6.40 34.01
N ILE A 54 -20.58 -6.45 32.74
CA ILE A 54 -21.12 -5.34 31.98
C ILE A 54 -22.44 -5.79 31.35
N GLU A 55 -23.37 -4.89 31.17
CA GLU A 55 -24.62 -5.19 30.47
C GLU A 55 -24.31 -5.64 29.04
N PHE A 56 -25.05 -6.65 28.57
CA PHE A 56 -24.85 -7.20 27.24
C PHE A 56 -25.01 -6.13 26.15
N GLY A 57 -24.03 -5.96 25.30
CA GLY A 57 -23.95 -4.94 24.27
C GLY A 57 -23.34 -3.61 24.73
N ALA A 58 -23.28 -3.33 26.03
CA ALA A 58 -22.69 -2.10 26.56
C ALA A 58 -21.13 -2.13 26.57
N GLU A 59 -20.53 -3.28 26.26
CA GLU A 59 -19.09 -3.39 26.05
C GLU A 59 -18.61 -2.69 24.77
N LYS A 60 -19.55 -2.27 23.91
CA LYS A 60 -19.26 -1.56 22.66
C LYS A 60 -20.04 -0.27 22.60
N HIS A 61 -19.34 0.80 22.24
CA HIS A 61 -19.98 2.09 21.99
C HIS A 61 -19.61 2.60 20.61
N ASP A 62 -20.62 2.98 19.82
CA ASP A 62 -20.45 3.59 18.51
C ASP A 62 -20.85 5.07 18.57
N PHE A 63 -19.89 5.96 18.35
CA PHE A 63 -20.13 7.39 18.29
C PHE A 63 -20.82 7.83 17.00
N GLY A 64 -20.95 6.92 16.01
CA GLY A 64 -21.40 7.30 14.67
C GLY A 64 -20.40 8.17 13.93
N PRO A 65 -20.87 9.10 13.06
CA PRO A 65 -20.01 10.02 12.33
C PRO A 65 -19.35 11.05 13.28
N ALA A 66 -18.02 11.21 13.12
CA ALA A 66 -17.23 12.22 13.82
C ALA A 66 -16.26 12.87 12.83
N ARG A 67 -15.61 13.96 13.22
CA ARG A 67 -14.62 14.64 12.39
C ARG A 67 -13.21 14.42 12.95
N GLN A 68 -12.25 14.36 12.09
CA GLN A 68 -10.85 14.30 12.48
C GLN A 68 -10.48 15.53 13.34
N GLY A 69 -9.81 15.29 14.48
CA GLY A 69 -9.51 16.30 15.49
C GLY A 69 -10.52 16.37 16.64
N ASP A 70 -11.65 15.64 16.59
CA ASP A 70 -12.58 15.57 17.72
C ASP A 70 -12.03 14.65 18.82
N ILE A 71 -12.36 14.98 20.08
CA ILE A 71 -12.13 14.10 21.24
C ILE A 71 -13.49 13.55 21.65
N LEU A 72 -13.68 12.25 21.47
CA LEU A 72 -14.94 11.56 21.73
C LEU A 72 -14.84 10.83 23.07
N ASN A 73 -15.70 11.20 24.02
CA ASN A 73 -15.67 10.67 25.38
C ASN A 73 -16.83 9.71 25.61
N HIS A 74 -16.56 8.60 26.30
CA HIS A 74 -17.56 7.64 26.74
C HIS A 74 -17.23 7.08 28.11
N VAL A 75 -18.26 6.76 28.90
CA VAL A 75 -18.14 6.15 30.21
C VAL A 75 -18.76 4.76 30.16
N PHE A 76 -17.92 3.73 30.24
CA PHE A 76 -18.38 2.36 30.41
C PHE A 76 -18.79 2.12 31.86
N LYS A 77 -19.97 1.54 32.06
CA LYS A 77 -20.50 1.18 33.38
C LYS A 77 -20.43 -0.32 33.56
N LEU A 78 -19.68 -0.76 34.55
CA LEU A 78 -19.50 -2.14 34.93
C LEU A 78 -19.95 -2.33 36.38
N LYS A 79 -20.10 -3.58 36.83
CA LYS A 79 -20.49 -3.92 38.20
C LYS A 79 -19.74 -5.13 38.70
N SER A 80 -19.29 -5.06 39.94
CA SER A 80 -18.79 -6.22 40.66
C SER A 80 -19.99 -7.09 41.10
N THR A 81 -20.14 -8.28 40.51
CA THR A 81 -21.33 -9.16 40.70
C THR A 81 -20.98 -10.50 41.33
N GLY A 82 -19.71 -10.80 41.52
CA GLY A 82 -19.26 -12.01 42.22
C GLY A 82 -19.51 -11.94 43.74
N GLU A 83 -19.26 -13.05 44.44
CA GLU A 83 -19.30 -13.11 45.90
C GLU A 83 -18.05 -12.48 46.51
N ASN A 84 -16.91 -12.63 45.83
CA ASN A 84 -15.63 -12.07 46.26
C ASN A 84 -15.34 -10.73 45.56
N PRO A 85 -14.51 -9.87 46.18
CA PRO A 85 -14.12 -8.58 45.58
C PRO A 85 -13.37 -8.76 44.26
N VAL A 86 -13.73 -7.89 43.30
CA VAL A 86 -12.97 -7.76 42.04
C VAL A 86 -11.79 -6.83 42.25
N ARG A 87 -10.68 -7.12 41.60
CA ARG A 87 -9.53 -6.23 41.46
C ARG A 87 -9.24 -5.97 39.98
N ILE A 88 -9.30 -4.72 39.58
CA ILE A 88 -8.83 -4.30 38.24
C ILE A 88 -7.34 -4.00 38.36
N ARG A 89 -6.53 -4.84 37.72
CA ARG A 89 -5.08 -4.74 37.76
C ARG A 89 -4.54 -3.75 36.75
N GLN A 90 -5.21 -3.67 35.59
CA GLN A 90 -4.82 -2.79 34.50
C GLN A 90 -6.03 -2.51 33.61
N ALA A 91 -6.12 -1.27 33.12
CA ALA A 91 -6.99 -0.88 32.03
C ALA A 91 -6.12 -0.24 30.94
N SER A 92 -5.85 -1.01 29.89
CA SER A 92 -4.90 -0.61 28.83
C SER A 92 -5.62 -0.43 27.52
N PRO A 93 -5.59 0.78 26.93
CA PRO A 93 -6.09 1.00 25.60
C PRO A 93 -5.15 0.38 24.56
N THR A 94 -5.74 -0.09 23.46
CA THR A 94 -5.00 -0.31 22.22
C THR A 94 -4.77 1.03 21.52
N CYS A 95 -4.05 1.11 20.44
CA CYS A 95 -3.62 2.33 19.77
C CYS A 95 -4.62 3.52 19.77
N GLY A 96 -4.20 4.67 20.32
CA GLY A 96 -4.83 5.97 20.15
C GLY A 96 -6.15 6.22 20.89
N CYS A 97 -6.40 5.46 21.96
CA CYS A 97 -7.42 5.74 22.96
C CYS A 97 -6.74 6.00 24.29
N THR A 98 -7.34 6.79 25.13
CA THR A 98 -6.87 7.04 26.50
C THR A 98 -7.93 6.56 27.48
N VAL A 99 -7.52 5.80 28.48
CA VAL A 99 -8.33 5.61 29.69
C VAL A 99 -8.02 6.78 30.62
N SER A 100 -8.93 7.72 30.70
CA SER A 100 -8.73 8.93 31.47
C SER A 100 -8.90 8.69 32.96
N LYS A 101 -9.83 7.79 33.34
CA LYS A 101 -10.14 7.52 34.75
C LYS A 101 -10.84 6.19 34.94
N VAL A 102 -10.54 5.53 36.05
CA VAL A 102 -11.36 4.45 36.62
C VAL A 102 -11.87 4.91 37.96
N ALA A 103 -13.16 4.79 38.17
CA ALA A 103 -13.83 5.20 39.40
C ALA A 103 -14.76 4.10 39.93
N VAL A 104 -14.88 4.01 41.24
CA VAL A 104 -15.73 3.02 41.92
C VAL A 104 -16.76 3.74 42.77
N GLY A 105 -18.02 3.28 42.68
CA GLY A 105 -19.12 3.80 43.43
C GLY A 105 -19.10 3.44 44.91
N ASP A 106 -19.48 4.36 45.80
CA ASP A 106 -19.60 4.17 47.23
C ASP A 106 -20.90 3.44 47.65
N GLY A 107 -21.80 3.17 46.69
CA GLY A 107 -23.11 2.60 46.91
C GLY A 107 -24.17 3.63 47.32
N MET A 108 -23.82 4.91 47.48
CA MET A 108 -24.72 6.03 47.75
C MET A 108 -24.86 6.97 46.52
N GLY A 109 -24.28 6.58 45.38
CA GLY A 109 -24.33 7.35 44.13
C GLY A 109 -23.10 8.20 43.86
N ASN A 110 -22.12 8.27 44.74
CA ASN A 110 -20.88 9.00 44.48
C ASN A 110 -19.79 8.03 43.95
N PHE A 111 -18.91 8.56 43.07
CA PHE A 111 -17.83 7.83 42.50
C PHE A 111 -16.47 8.42 42.91
N GLY A 112 -15.62 7.61 43.50
CA GLY A 112 -14.27 7.96 43.87
C GLY A 112 -13.23 7.40 42.90
N PRO A 113 -12.03 8.01 42.82
CA PRO A 113 -10.93 7.48 41.99
C PRO A 113 -10.50 6.12 42.49
N TYR A 114 -10.27 5.18 41.55
CA TYR A 114 -9.82 3.83 41.82
C TYR A 114 -8.31 3.70 41.63
N LYS A 115 -7.65 3.07 42.60
CA LYS A 115 -6.24 2.69 42.50
C LYS A 115 -6.14 1.25 41.98
N MET A 116 -5.40 1.04 40.89
CA MET A 116 -5.24 -0.29 40.32
C MET A 116 -4.74 -1.32 41.33
N GLY A 117 -5.46 -2.44 41.42
CA GLY A 117 -5.19 -3.51 42.36
C GLY A 117 -5.97 -3.47 43.67
N ASP A 118 -6.63 -2.37 44.00
CA ASP A 118 -7.50 -2.28 45.20
C ASP A 118 -8.73 -3.19 45.05
N GLU A 119 -9.33 -3.54 46.17
CA GLU A 119 -10.55 -4.36 46.21
C GLU A 119 -11.79 -3.54 45.87
N ILE A 120 -12.61 -4.09 44.97
CA ILE A 120 -13.92 -3.58 44.63
C ILE A 120 -14.95 -4.54 45.22
N PRO A 121 -15.60 -4.22 46.33
CA PRO A 121 -16.56 -5.11 46.96
C PRO A 121 -17.72 -5.52 46.04
N ALA A 122 -18.33 -6.65 46.30
CA ALA A 122 -19.52 -7.12 45.60
C ALA A 122 -20.63 -6.07 45.60
N GLY A 123 -21.35 -5.95 44.49
CA GLY A 123 -22.44 -5.00 44.32
C GLY A 123 -22.01 -3.59 43.90
N ARG A 124 -20.73 -3.24 43.96
CA ARG A 124 -20.24 -1.90 43.60
C ARG A 124 -20.22 -1.67 42.09
N GLU A 125 -20.58 -0.47 41.70
CA GLU A 125 -20.46 -0.02 40.30
C GLU A 125 -19.05 0.51 40.01
N VAL A 126 -18.60 0.28 38.78
CA VAL A 126 -17.32 0.73 38.26
C VAL A 126 -17.56 1.54 37.00
N GLN A 127 -16.94 2.70 36.92
CA GLN A 127 -16.94 3.55 35.73
C GLN A 127 -15.54 3.60 35.12
N ILE A 128 -15.45 3.35 33.82
CA ILE A 128 -14.21 3.50 33.05
C ILE A 128 -14.45 4.58 32.01
N GLU A 129 -13.86 5.74 32.25
CA GLU A 129 -13.90 6.87 31.33
C GLU A 129 -12.84 6.66 30.25
N ALA A 130 -13.27 6.71 29.00
CA ALA A 130 -12.43 6.53 27.84
C ALA A 130 -12.60 7.70 26.87
N ALA A 131 -11.48 8.18 26.35
CA ALA A 131 -11.44 9.22 25.33
C ALA A 131 -10.81 8.66 24.05
N LEU A 132 -11.47 8.82 22.92
CA LEU A 132 -10.93 8.54 21.59
C LEU A 132 -10.50 9.85 20.95
N ASP A 133 -9.20 10.07 20.85
CA ASP A 133 -8.62 11.16 20.08
C ASP A 133 -8.61 10.78 18.59
N THR A 134 -9.30 11.56 17.78
CA THR A 134 -9.44 11.31 16.35
C THR A 134 -8.43 12.08 15.50
N SER A 135 -7.53 12.87 16.07
CA SER A 135 -6.59 13.75 15.35
C SER A 135 -5.76 13.02 14.30
N HIS A 136 -5.34 11.78 14.61
CA HIS A 136 -4.54 10.93 13.72
C HIS A 136 -5.34 9.77 13.09
N LYS A 137 -6.67 9.87 13.04
CA LYS A 137 -7.56 8.80 12.57
C LYS A 137 -8.50 9.30 11.50
N THR A 138 -8.82 8.42 10.55
CA THR A 138 -9.79 8.69 9.49
C THR A 138 -10.58 7.42 9.17
N ASN A 139 -11.73 7.57 8.54
CA ASN A 139 -12.60 6.47 8.13
C ASN A 139 -13.11 5.65 9.33
N LYS A 140 -13.55 4.42 9.06
CA LYS A 140 -14.05 3.53 10.10
C LYS A 140 -12.91 3.13 11.03
N THR A 141 -12.98 3.60 12.26
CA THR A 141 -11.99 3.38 13.32
C THR A 141 -12.60 2.59 14.45
N GLN A 142 -11.87 1.60 14.94
CA GLN A 142 -12.20 0.85 16.15
C GLN A 142 -10.98 0.77 17.05
N VAL A 143 -11.17 1.14 18.31
CA VAL A 143 -10.16 1.00 19.37
C VAL A 143 -10.71 0.13 20.49
N ARG A 144 -9.84 -0.58 21.21
CA ARG A 144 -10.21 -1.45 22.32
C ARG A 144 -9.51 -1.01 23.58
N ILE A 145 -10.15 -1.30 24.72
CA ILE A 145 -9.59 -1.15 26.05
C ILE A 145 -9.62 -2.53 26.70
N ASN A 146 -8.46 -3.02 27.05
CA ASN A 146 -8.29 -4.29 27.74
C ASN A 146 -8.30 -4.05 29.24
N VAL A 147 -9.31 -4.56 29.93
CA VAL A 147 -9.45 -4.48 31.39
C VAL A 147 -9.07 -5.83 31.99
N TYR A 148 -7.93 -5.89 32.63
CA TYR A 148 -7.41 -7.10 33.28
C TYR A 148 -7.85 -7.15 34.74
N THR A 149 -8.44 -8.25 35.12
CA THR A 149 -9.01 -8.46 36.47
C THR A 149 -8.52 -9.77 37.11
N ASN A 150 -8.89 -10.00 38.40
CA ASN A 150 -8.70 -11.26 39.09
C ASN A 150 -9.84 -12.26 38.84
N ASP A 151 -10.88 -11.91 38.08
CA ASP A 151 -12.00 -12.82 37.82
C ASP A 151 -11.55 -14.03 36.94
N PRO A 152 -12.36 -15.11 36.85
CA PRO A 152 -12.00 -16.29 36.06
C PRO A 152 -11.72 -16.01 34.59
N ILE A 153 -12.42 -15.06 33.98
CA ILE A 153 -12.20 -14.64 32.59
C ILE A 153 -10.85 -13.93 32.49
N GLY A 154 -10.54 -13.07 33.45
CA GLY A 154 -9.28 -12.33 33.54
C GLY A 154 -9.10 -11.17 32.60
N LEU A 155 -9.95 -11.06 31.57
CA LEU A 155 -9.89 -10.00 30.56
C LEU A 155 -11.30 -9.63 30.08
N THR A 156 -11.71 -8.39 30.29
CA THR A 156 -12.87 -7.79 29.69
C THR A 156 -12.42 -6.79 28.60
N GLN A 157 -12.96 -6.89 27.40
CA GLN A 157 -12.65 -5.98 26.32
C GLN A 157 -13.81 -5.00 26.10
N LEU A 158 -13.50 -3.71 26.17
CA LEU A 158 -14.39 -2.63 25.82
C LEU A 158 -13.98 -2.06 24.47
N ALA A 159 -14.93 -1.62 23.65
CA ALA A 159 -14.65 -1.13 22.29
C ALA A 159 -15.34 0.20 22.04
N LEU A 160 -14.60 1.13 21.41
CA LEU A 160 -15.10 2.38 20.87
C LEU A 160 -14.98 2.34 19.35
N THR A 161 -16.04 2.72 18.65
CA THR A 161 -16.08 2.82 17.19
C THR A 161 -16.55 4.18 16.74
N SER A 162 -16.07 4.63 15.60
CA SER A 162 -16.56 5.85 14.94
C SER A 162 -16.21 5.81 13.45
N ASN A 163 -16.98 6.53 12.63
CA ASN A 163 -16.64 6.81 11.24
C ASN A 163 -16.13 8.25 11.14
N ILE A 164 -14.80 8.39 11.02
CA ILE A 164 -14.13 9.68 11.14
C ILE A 164 -13.93 10.31 9.77
N GLU A 165 -14.60 11.45 9.53
CA GLU A 165 -14.39 12.27 8.35
C GLU A 165 -13.02 12.97 8.43
N PRO A 166 -12.17 12.87 7.39
CA PRO A 166 -10.89 13.57 7.35
C PRO A 166 -11.06 15.09 7.48
N PHE A 167 -10.10 15.75 8.11
CA PHE A 167 -10.08 17.22 8.20
C PHE A 167 -10.07 17.89 6.83
N ILE A 168 -9.28 17.33 5.89
CA ILE A 168 -9.27 17.74 4.49
C ILE A 168 -9.56 16.53 3.61
N LYS A 169 -10.43 16.73 2.62
CA LYS A 169 -10.89 15.67 1.72
C LYS A 169 -10.81 16.11 0.27
N ALA A 170 -10.26 15.24 -0.58
CA ALA A 170 -10.32 15.38 -2.04
C ALA A 170 -11.55 14.64 -2.59
N THR A 171 -12.25 15.24 -3.52
CA THR A 171 -13.45 14.67 -4.16
C THR A 171 -13.43 14.97 -5.66
N PRO A 172 -13.33 13.94 -6.52
CA PRO A 172 -13.09 12.55 -6.16
C PRO A 172 -11.66 12.30 -5.66
N PRO A 173 -11.42 11.28 -4.79
CA PRO A 173 -10.07 10.93 -4.34
C PRO A 173 -9.25 10.20 -5.43
N PHE A 174 -9.92 9.79 -6.48
CA PHE A 174 -9.35 9.10 -7.63
C PHE A 174 -9.92 9.67 -8.91
N VAL A 175 -9.03 10.04 -9.84
CA VAL A 175 -9.37 10.55 -11.17
C VAL A 175 -8.83 9.62 -12.23
N ASN A 176 -9.70 9.16 -13.11
CA ASN A 176 -9.33 8.41 -14.30
C ASN A 176 -9.39 9.33 -15.53
N MET A 177 -8.23 9.66 -16.08
CA MET A 177 -8.11 10.44 -17.31
C MET A 177 -8.53 9.63 -18.56
N GLY A 178 -8.60 8.28 -18.42
CA GLY A 178 -8.87 7.39 -19.55
C GLY A 178 -7.74 7.37 -20.57
N ASP A 179 -8.10 7.04 -21.81
CA ASP A 179 -7.17 7.11 -22.94
C ASP A 179 -7.15 8.56 -23.48
N ILE A 180 -5.95 9.06 -23.73
CA ILE A 180 -5.65 10.41 -24.24
C ILE A 180 -4.81 10.22 -25.49
N LYS A 181 -5.23 10.76 -26.63
CA LYS A 181 -4.43 10.69 -27.86
C LYS A 181 -3.20 11.60 -27.76
N GLU A 182 -2.13 11.22 -28.42
CA GLU A 182 -0.93 12.06 -28.52
C GLU A 182 -1.30 13.45 -29.06
N GLY A 183 -0.89 14.52 -28.34
CA GLY A 183 -1.24 15.89 -28.67
C GLY A 183 -2.61 16.38 -28.19
N GLU A 184 -3.47 15.50 -27.66
CA GLU A 184 -4.73 15.88 -27.03
C GLU A 184 -4.50 16.41 -25.62
N GLU A 185 -5.23 17.45 -25.24
CA GLU A 185 -5.25 17.94 -23.88
C GLU A 185 -6.51 17.45 -23.14
N LYS A 186 -6.33 16.91 -21.94
CA LYS A 186 -7.43 16.48 -21.10
C LYS A 186 -7.30 17.06 -19.71
N VAL A 187 -8.38 17.64 -19.22
CA VAL A 187 -8.43 18.34 -17.93
C VAL A 187 -9.45 17.65 -17.03
N GLN A 188 -9.07 17.47 -15.77
CA GLN A 188 -9.95 17.02 -14.70
C GLN A 188 -9.78 17.92 -13.48
N VAL A 189 -10.85 18.12 -12.73
CA VAL A 189 -10.83 18.94 -11.52
C VAL A 189 -11.13 18.06 -10.30
N ILE A 190 -10.36 18.26 -9.25
CA ILE A 190 -10.54 17.63 -7.97
C ILE A 190 -10.87 18.72 -6.96
N ASP A 191 -12.05 18.66 -6.35
CA ASP A 191 -12.42 19.56 -5.26
C ASP A 191 -11.74 19.09 -3.96
N ILE A 192 -11.08 20.00 -3.26
CA ILE A 192 -10.44 19.77 -1.97
C ILE A 192 -11.12 20.68 -0.94
N ARG A 193 -11.69 20.09 0.11
CA ARG A 193 -12.46 20.83 1.10
C ARG A 193 -12.06 20.45 2.51
N THR A 194 -12.05 21.44 3.40
CA THR A 194 -11.97 21.20 4.83
C THR A 194 -13.35 20.80 5.38
N SER A 195 -13.38 19.91 6.36
CA SER A 195 -14.63 19.35 6.91
C SER A 195 -15.40 20.32 7.79
N ARG A 196 -14.74 21.38 8.28
CA ARG A 196 -15.33 22.39 9.19
C ARG A 196 -15.42 23.77 8.58
N GLY A 197 -14.95 23.95 7.35
CA GLY A 197 -14.94 25.25 6.69
C GLY A 197 -13.78 26.17 7.09
N GLU A 198 -12.77 25.64 7.76
CA GLU A 198 -11.54 26.39 8.05
C GLU A 198 -10.83 26.74 6.75
N ALA A 199 -10.41 28.00 6.62
CA ALA A 199 -9.56 28.42 5.53
C ALA A 199 -8.13 27.96 5.79
N VAL A 200 -7.55 27.22 4.85
CA VAL A 200 -6.17 26.71 4.90
C VAL A 200 -5.41 27.09 3.66
N MET A 201 -4.10 27.21 3.76
CA MET A 201 -3.20 27.24 2.62
C MET A 201 -2.83 25.80 2.26
N LEU A 202 -2.78 25.50 0.95
CA LEU A 202 -2.30 24.21 0.46
C LEU A 202 -0.96 24.39 -0.26
N SER A 203 -0.04 23.48 0.02
CA SER A 203 1.27 23.42 -0.61
C SER A 203 1.64 21.96 -0.95
N ASP A 204 2.56 21.78 -1.88
CA ASP A 204 3.09 20.45 -2.19
C ASP A 204 3.76 19.82 -0.96
N ASP A 205 3.61 18.50 -0.82
CA ASP A 205 4.34 17.75 0.21
C ASP A 205 5.82 17.61 -0.17
N THR A 206 6.62 18.58 0.28
CA THR A 206 8.07 18.63 0.02
C THR A 206 8.85 17.53 0.76
N SER A 207 8.24 16.85 1.74
CA SER A 207 8.90 15.76 2.47
C SER A 207 9.09 14.51 1.61
N ASN A 208 8.30 14.38 0.55
CA ASN A 208 8.41 13.30 -0.43
C ASN A 208 8.01 13.81 -1.83
N PRO A 209 8.84 14.66 -2.45
CA PRO A 209 8.51 15.27 -3.73
C PRO A 209 8.44 14.21 -4.83
N ILE A 210 7.28 14.04 -5.41
CA ILE A 210 7.08 13.19 -6.58
C ILE A 210 7.11 14.11 -7.79
N LYS A 211 8.08 13.87 -8.69
CA LYS A 211 8.17 14.64 -9.92
C LYS A 211 6.95 14.33 -10.81
N LEU A 212 6.28 15.39 -11.28
CA LEU A 212 5.20 15.28 -12.25
C LEU A 212 5.69 14.58 -13.53
N PRO A 213 4.88 13.67 -14.10
CA PRO A 213 5.15 13.12 -15.42
C PRO A 213 5.26 14.23 -16.47
N PRO A 214 6.08 14.06 -17.53
CA PRO A 214 6.12 15.01 -18.63
C PRO A 214 4.73 15.28 -19.19
N GLY A 215 4.45 16.55 -19.55
CA GLY A 215 3.16 16.96 -20.09
C GLY A 215 1.99 16.94 -19.11
N MET A 216 2.24 16.71 -17.82
CA MET A 216 1.23 16.80 -16.77
C MET A 216 1.47 18.04 -15.91
N THR A 217 0.39 18.78 -15.60
CA THR A 217 0.40 19.89 -14.63
C THR A 217 -0.70 19.71 -13.59
N VAL A 218 -0.48 20.30 -12.42
CA VAL A 218 -1.47 20.38 -11.34
C VAL A 218 -1.49 21.81 -10.84
N ASP A 219 -2.58 22.52 -11.10
CA ASP A 219 -2.77 23.89 -10.68
C ASP A 219 -3.74 23.94 -9.49
N LEU A 220 -3.30 24.53 -8.38
CA LEU A 220 -4.11 24.70 -7.19
C LEU A 220 -4.78 26.07 -7.20
N VAL A 221 -6.11 26.10 -7.24
CA VAL A 221 -6.91 27.32 -7.30
C VAL A 221 -7.79 27.42 -6.06
N PRO A 222 -7.60 28.43 -5.19
CA PRO A 222 -8.49 28.65 -4.05
C PRO A 222 -9.86 29.18 -4.54
N VAL A 223 -10.94 28.65 -3.98
CA VAL A 223 -12.29 29.11 -4.25
C VAL A 223 -12.72 30.02 -3.09
N ALA A 224 -13.06 31.28 -3.35
CA ALA A 224 -13.38 32.30 -2.36
C ALA A 224 -12.31 32.41 -1.24
N PRO A 225 -11.06 32.77 -1.58
CA PRO A 225 -9.99 32.90 -0.60
C PRO A 225 -10.27 34.03 0.39
N ASN A 226 -9.76 33.89 1.62
CA ASN A 226 -9.69 34.96 2.60
C ASN A 226 -8.60 35.99 2.25
N GLY A 227 -8.43 37.03 3.11
CA GLY A 227 -7.44 38.08 2.88
C GLY A 227 -5.99 37.61 2.79
N ASP A 228 -5.68 36.44 3.38
CA ASP A 228 -4.33 35.84 3.40
C ASP A 228 -4.13 34.82 2.27
N GLY A 229 -5.17 34.58 1.42
CA GLY A 229 -5.11 33.62 0.31
C GLY A 229 -5.53 32.19 0.71
N GLY A 230 -5.81 31.92 1.98
CA GLY A 230 -6.31 30.62 2.43
C GLY A 230 -7.77 30.41 2.05
N SER A 231 -8.17 29.17 1.82
CA SER A 231 -9.54 28.81 1.47
C SER A 231 -9.97 27.52 2.13
N ALA A 232 -11.26 27.42 2.45
CA ALA A 232 -11.90 26.18 2.88
C ALA A 232 -12.22 25.24 1.70
N HIS A 233 -12.13 25.75 0.48
CA HIS A 233 -12.38 25.02 -0.75
C HIS A 233 -11.32 25.38 -1.79
N TRP A 234 -10.60 24.35 -2.25
CA TRP A 234 -9.61 24.43 -3.31
C TRP A 234 -10.02 23.55 -4.48
N GLN A 235 -9.56 23.92 -5.66
CA GLN A 235 -9.66 23.09 -6.85
C GLN A 235 -8.24 22.73 -7.34
N ALA A 236 -7.94 21.46 -7.42
CA ALA A 236 -6.76 20.98 -8.11
C ALA A 236 -7.14 20.65 -9.55
N LYS A 237 -6.74 21.53 -10.47
CA LYS A 237 -6.94 21.35 -11.91
C LYS A 237 -5.78 20.52 -12.44
N VAL A 238 -6.07 19.27 -12.81
CA VAL A 238 -5.09 18.33 -13.37
C VAL A 238 -5.22 18.37 -14.89
N THR A 239 -4.14 18.71 -15.55
CA THR A 239 -4.06 18.76 -17.02
C THR A 239 -3.02 17.76 -17.50
N VAL A 240 -3.38 16.96 -18.48
CA VAL A 240 -2.44 16.13 -19.26
C VAL A 240 -2.56 16.57 -20.71
N GLY A 241 -1.46 17.01 -21.31
CA GLY A 241 -1.48 17.60 -22.62
C GLY A 241 -0.21 17.35 -23.44
N ALA A 242 0.11 18.28 -24.32
CA ALA A 242 1.27 18.19 -25.20
C ALA A 242 2.56 17.95 -24.41
N GLY A 243 3.38 17.01 -24.89
CA GLY A 243 4.62 16.59 -24.22
C GLY A 243 4.44 15.45 -23.22
N ALA A 244 3.23 14.93 -23.01
CA ALA A 244 3.03 13.71 -22.27
C ALA A 244 3.60 12.51 -23.06
N ASN A 245 4.41 11.70 -22.38
CA ASN A 245 4.97 10.50 -22.99
C ASN A 245 3.89 9.44 -23.20
N GLU A 246 3.98 8.72 -24.31
CA GLU A 246 3.17 7.52 -24.54
C GLU A 246 3.33 6.50 -23.41
N GLY A 247 2.21 5.93 -22.97
CA GLY A 247 2.18 4.92 -21.94
C GLY A 247 1.24 5.24 -20.79
N PRO A 248 1.29 4.47 -19.72
CA PRO A 248 0.44 4.67 -18.55
C PRO A 248 0.84 5.94 -17.80
N ILE A 249 -0.16 6.69 -17.36
CA ILE A 249 -0.02 7.80 -16.42
C ILE A 249 -0.44 7.28 -15.05
N GLY A 250 0.41 7.48 -14.06
CA GLY A 250 0.10 7.24 -12.66
C GLY A 250 0.78 8.30 -11.81
N TYR A 251 -0.02 9.08 -11.10
CA TYR A 251 0.49 10.12 -10.22
C TYR A 251 -0.37 10.24 -8.96
N GLN A 252 0.27 10.49 -7.83
CA GLN A 252 -0.40 10.78 -6.58
C GLN A 252 -0.11 12.23 -6.17
N ILE A 253 -1.13 13.08 -6.26
CA ILE A 253 -1.11 14.42 -5.71
C ILE A 253 -1.06 14.29 -4.19
N ARG A 254 -0.10 14.96 -3.54
CA ARG A 254 0.05 15.01 -2.09
C ARG A 254 0.24 16.46 -1.67
N LEU A 255 -0.65 16.92 -0.83
CA LEU A 255 -0.65 18.30 -0.37
C LEU A 255 -0.66 18.35 1.15
N ASN A 256 0.09 19.29 1.69
CA ASN A 256 0.05 19.68 3.09
C ASN A 256 -0.84 20.92 3.25
N SER A 257 -1.60 20.98 4.34
CA SER A 257 -2.16 22.24 4.80
C SER A 257 -1.17 22.95 5.73
N ASP A 258 -1.42 24.22 5.99
CA ASP A 258 -0.79 24.99 7.05
C ASP A 258 -1.47 24.82 8.42
N PHE A 259 -2.51 23.96 8.50
CA PHE A 259 -3.21 23.69 9.75
C PHE A 259 -2.52 22.58 10.53
N GLU A 260 -2.04 22.93 11.73
CA GLU A 260 -1.28 22.02 12.58
C GLU A 260 -2.16 20.90 13.15
N MET A 261 -1.64 19.67 13.13
CA MET A 261 -2.26 18.57 13.85
C MET A 261 -1.91 18.67 15.33
N PRO A 262 -2.87 18.43 16.24
CA PRO A 262 -2.55 18.31 17.66
C PRO A 262 -1.47 17.26 17.92
N GLU A 263 -0.65 17.49 18.95
CA GLU A 263 0.34 16.49 19.36
C GLU A 263 -0.33 15.16 19.71
N ASP A 264 0.26 14.08 19.26
CA ASP A 264 -0.19 12.72 19.59
C ASP A 264 0.18 12.38 21.05
N LYS A 265 -0.66 12.79 21.98
CA LYS A 265 -0.46 12.54 23.43
C LYS A 265 -0.54 11.05 23.79
N ALA A 266 -1.11 10.21 22.92
CA ALA A 266 -1.23 8.76 23.17
C ALA A 266 0.12 8.02 23.02
N HIS A 267 1.09 8.64 22.39
CA HIS A 267 2.45 8.08 22.20
C HIS A 267 3.52 8.77 23.06
N THR A 268 3.14 9.67 23.97
CA THR A 268 4.10 10.22 24.93
C THR A 268 4.37 9.17 26.01
N PRO A 269 5.57 8.58 26.10
CA PRO A 269 5.89 7.64 27.18
C PRO A 269 5.71 8.36 28.51
N ALA A 270 4.91 7.79 29.39
CA ALA A 270 4.84 8.25 30.79
C ALA A 270 6.16 7.89 31.48
N GLY A 271 7.13 8.80 31.48
CA GLY A 271 8.43 8.65 32.16
C GLY A 271 9.33 9.85 31.93
N PRO A 272 10.34 10.08 32.81
CA PRO A 272 11.28 11.21 32.69
C PRO A 272 12.35 10.89 31.62
N GLY A 273 11.98 10.90 30.34
CA GLY A 273 12.90 10.87 29.23
C GLY A 273 12.87 12.20 28.49
N PRO A 274 13.91 12.55 27.69
CA PRO A 274 13.87 13.74 26.89
C PRO A 274 12.67 13.64 25.95
N VAL A 275 11.78 14.61 26.05
CA VAL A 275 10.68 14.81 25.12
C VAL A 275 11.32 15.03 23.76
N ILE A 276 11.29 14.02 22.89
CA ILE A 276 11.57 14.24 21.47
C ILE A 276 10.36 15.03 20.99
N VAL A 277 10.52 16.34 20.91
CA VAL A 277 9.56 17.24 20.26
C VAL A 277 9.58 16.82 18.79
N GLY A 278 8.66 15.93 18.42
CA GLY A 278 8.40 15.58 17.04
C GLY A 278 8.06 16.87 16.30
N GLY A 279 8.69 17.10 15.14
CA GLY A 279 8.41 18.29 14.35
C GLY A 279 6.91 18.44 14.13
N VAL A 280 6.43 19.68 14.05
CA VAL A 280 5.03 20.04 13.81
C VAL A 280 4.48 19.22 12.65
N LYS A 281 3.34 18.55 12.87
CA LYS A 281 2.65 17.78 11.85
C LYS A 281 1.46 18.57 11.34
N PHE A 282 1.27 18.54 10.03
CA PHE A 282 0.16 19.21 9.38
C PHE A 282 -0.82 18.20 8.79
N TYR A 283 -2.10 18.57 8.69
CA TYR A 283 -3.06 17.75 7.98
C TYR A 283 -2.72 17.67 6.50
N LYS A 284 -2.86 16.48 5.95
CA LYS A 284 -2.51 16.16 4.57
C LYS A 284 -3.72 15.67 3.80
N VAL A 285 -3.72 15.93 2.50
CA VAL A 285 -4.69 15.37 1.57
C VAL A 285 -3.96 14.75 0.37
N SER A 286 -4.52 13.69 -0.17
CA SER A 286 -4.00 13.08 -1.39
C SER A 286 -5.12 12.69 -2.34
N ALA A 287 -4.80 12.73 -3.64
CA ALA A 287 -5.66 12.22 -4.70
C ALA A 287 -4.81 11.48 -5.73
N SER A 288 -5.36 10.43 -6.32
CA SER A 288 -4.66 9.63 -7.34
C SER A 288 -5.19 9.96 -8.72
N VAL A 289 -4.28 10.08 -9.69
CA VAL A 289 -4.59 10.32 -11.09
C VAL A 289 -4.03 9.18 -11.92
N ASN A 290 -4.87 8.54 -12.71
CA ASN A 290 -4.47 7.48 -13.62
C ASN A 290 -5.00 7.77 -15.03
N GLY A 291 -4.34 7.20 -16.03
CA GLY A 291 -4.72 7.32 -17.42
C GLY A 291 -3.71 6.64 -18.32
N ARG A 292 -3.86 6.82 -19.59
CA ARG A 292 -2.90 6.34 -20.59
C ARG A 292 -2.85 7.29 -21.78
N VAL A 293 -1.64 7.70 -22.16
CA VAL A 293 -1.40 8.40 -23.42
C VAL A 293 -1.22 7.35 -24.51
N LEU A 294 -2.08 7.43 -25.51
CA LEU A 294 -1.99 6.61 -26.72
C LEU A 294 -1.09 7.33 -27.71
N GLY A 295 -0.01 6.68 -28.10
CA GLY A 295 0.75 7.14 -29.26
C GLY A 295 -0.06 6.99 -30.56
N ALA A 296 0.44 7.53 -31.66
CA ALA A 296 -0.21 7.42 -32.93
C ALA A 296 -0.55 5.97 -33.33
N LEU A 297 0.32 5.05 -32.96
CA LEU A 297 0.12 3.61 -33.16
C LEU A 297 0.29 2.87 -31.85
N SER A 298 -0.57 1.90 -31.59
CA SER A 298 -0.40 0.95 -30.48
C SER A 298 -0.44 -0.49 -30.96
N PHE A 299 0.19 -1.40 -30.21
CA PHE A 299 0.17 -2.82 -30.53
C PHE A 299 0.08 -3.69 -29.28
N THR A 300 -0.51 -4.84 -29.42
CA THR A 300 -0.67 -5.80 -28.32
C THR A 300 -0.67 -7.24 -28.87
N PRO A 301 0.02 -8.19 -28.20
CA PRO A 301 0.87 -8.00 -27.02
C PRO A 301 2.24 -7.37 -27.35
N GLN A 302 2.94 -6.87 -26.34
CA GLN A 302 4.29 -6.27 -26.47
C GLN A 302 5.39 -7.32 -26.61
N PHE A 303 5.08 -8.59 -26.33
CA PHE A 303 5.99 -9.71 -26.39
C PHE A 303 5.25 -10.98 -26.81
N LEU A 304 5.87 -11.78 -27.70
CA LEU A 304 5.32 -13.04 -28.17
C LEU A 304 6.10 -14.23 -27.58
N SER A 305 5.45 -14.92 -26.64
CA SER A 305 6.00 -16.18 -26.15
C SER A 305 5.63 -17.31 -27.10
N MET A 306 6.63 -17.93 -27.73
CA MET A 306 6.44 -19.16 -28.52
C MET A 306 6.37 -20.39 -27.61
N GLY A 307 6.80 -20.26 -26.34
CA GLY A 307 6.75 -21.32 -25.35
C GLY A 307 7.83 -22.39 -25.54
N LEU A 308 7.52 -23.58 -24.99
CA LEU A 308 8.31 -24.79 -25.25
C LEU A 308 7.74 -25.49 -26.47
N VAL A 309 8.56 -25.64 -27.50
CA VAL A 309 8.17 -26.26 -28.77
C VAL A 309 8.94 -27.57 -29.00
N ARG A 310 8.37 -28.47 -29.76
CA ARG A 310 9.03 -29.70 -30.22
C ARG A 310 9.41 -29.56 -31.71
N PRO A 311 10.42 -30.28 -32.17
CA PRO A 311 10.70 -30.40 -33.61
C PRO A 311 9.40 -30.73 -34.39
N GLY A 312 9.21 -30.12 -35.54
CA GLY A 312 8.03 -30.29 -36.39
C GLY A 312 6.76 -29.58 -35.89
N GLN A 313 6.75 -29.02 -34.67
CA GLN A 313 5.58 -28.33 -34.13
C GLN A 313 5.38 -26.95 -34.75
N VAL A 314 4.19 -26.70 -35.30
CA VAL A 314 3.79 -25.37 -35.79
C VAL A 314 3.20 -24.54 -34.65
N VAL A 315 3.72 -23.32 -34.48
CA VAL A 315 3.22 -22.38 -33.45
C VAL A 315 2.88 -21.06 -34.11
N LYS A 316 1.68 -20.55 -33.86
CA LYS A 316 1.20 -19.26 -34.39
C LYS A 316 0.96 -18.28 -33.25
N ARG A 317 1.38 -17.02 -33.44
CA ARG A 317 1.15 -15.91 -32.54
C ARG A 317 0.73 -14.68 -33.31
N ASN A 318 -0.21 -13.93 -32.74
CA ASN A 318 -0.74 -12.71 -33.38
C ASN A 318 -0.40 -11.48 -32.56
N VAL A 319 -0.15 -10.39 -33.26
CA VAL A 319 -0.06 -9.03 -32.73
C VAL A 319 -1.09 -8.20 -33.45
N LYS A 320 -1.93 -7.52 -32.70
CA LYS A 320 -2.84 -6.53 -33.23
C LYS A 320 -2.17 -5.15 -33.17
N VAL A 321 -2.15 -4.46 -34.29
CA VAL A 321 -1.69 -3.05 -34.40
C VAL A 321 -2.89 -2.18 -34.69
N ILE A 322 -3.03 -1.09 -33.95
CA ILE A 322 -4.14 -0.14 -34.07
C ILE A 322 -3.57 1.24 -34.34
N SER A 323 -4.06 1.92 -35.37
CA SER A 323 -3.83 3.34 -35.59
C SER A 323 -4.82 4.17 -34.80
N HIS A 324 -4.31 5.12 -34.00
CA HIS A 324 -5.09 6.16 -33.35
C HIS A 324 -5.16 7.44 -34.18
N ASP A 325 -4.36 7.51 -35.26
CA ASP A 325 -4.43 8.53 -36.29
C ASP A 325 -5.50 8.12 -37.32
N PRO A 326 -6.62 8.87 -37.46
CA PRO A 326 -7.71 8.52 -38.35
C PRO A 326 -7.33 8.60 -39.83
N ASP A 327 -6.31 9.39 -40.16
CA ASP A 327 -5.86 9.66 -41.54
C ASP A 327 -4.75 8.69 -41.98
N PHE A 328 -4.29 7.81 -41.10
CA PHE A 328 -3.20 6.90 -41.39
C PHE A 328 -3.67 5.48 -41.72
N ASP A 329 -3.32 5.00 -42.93
CA ASP A 329 -3.64 3.65 -43.38
C ASP A 329 -2.50 2.66 -43.10
N LEU A 330 -2.79 1.65 -42.28
CA LEU A 330 -1.90 0.55 -41.97
C LEU A 330 -1.80 -0.53 -43.05
N SER A 331 -2.58 -0.46 -44.12
CA SER A 331 -2.60 -1.51 -45.16
C SER A 331 -1.27 -1.67 -45.92
N THR A 332 -0.46 -0.62 -45.92
CA THR A 332 0.87 -0.59 -46.58
C THR A 332 2.01 -1.11 -45.72
N ALA A 333 1.71 -1.46 -44.46
CA ALA A 333 2.71 -1.96 -43.54
C ALA A 333 3.40 -3.24 -44.04
N LYS A 334 4.68 -3.42 -43.66
CA LYS A 334 5.48 -4.60 -43.98
C LYS A 334 6.04 -5.18 -42.71
N VAL A 335 6.40 -6.44 -42.76
CA VAL A 335 6.94 -7.13 -41.59
C VAL A 335 8.30 -7.74 -41.89
N GLU A 336 9.27 -7.51 -41.02
CA GLU A 336 10.61 -8.08 -41.09
C GLU A 336 10.95 -8.79 -39.80
N LEU A 337 11.75 -9.88 -39.93
CA LEU A 337 12.32 -10.54 -38.77
C LEU A 337 13.78 -10.14 -38.64
N ARG A 338 14.15 -9.58 -37.50
CA ARG A 338 15.51 -9.14 -37.19
C ARG A 338 16.06 -9.94 -35.99
N PRO A 339 17.36 -10.18 -35.96
CA PRO A 339 17.99 -10.74 -34.75
C PRO A 339 17.87 -9.74 -33.58
N GLU A 340 17.89 -10.25 -32.37
CA GLU A 340 18.09 -9.40 -31.20
C GLU A 340 19.56 -8.97 -31.14
N THR A 341 19.83 -7.75 -30.66
CA THR A 341 21.20 -7.16 -30.66
C THR A 341 22.25 -8.13 -30.11
N GLY A 342 23.27 -8.41 -30.92
CA GLY A 342 24.39 -9.27 -30.54
C GLY A 342 24.18 -10.78 -30.67
N GLN A 343 23.05 -11.22 -31.26
CA GLN A 343 22.74 -12.64 -31.47
C GLN A 343 22.13 -12.86 -32.86
N GLU A 344 22.44 -13.94 -33.51
CA GLU A 344 21.73 -14.38 -34.71
C GLU A 344 20.35 -14.95 -34.34
N LEU A 345 19.37 -14.77 -35.22
CA LEU A 345 18.07 -15.43 -35.10
C LEU A 345 18.23 -16.90 -35.53
N ALA A 346 18.27 -17.79 -34.54
CA ALA A 346 18.32 -19.22 -34.80
C ALA A 346 17.06 -19.68 -35.58
N TRP A 347 17.27 -20.52 -36.56
CA TRP A 347 16.20 -21.07 -37.44
C TRP A 347 15.34 -20.02 -38.13
N LYS A 348 15.95 -18.92 -38.59
CA LYS A 348 15.24 -17.78 -39.22
C LYS A 348 14.31 -18.24 -40.35
N ASP A 349 14.75 -19.19 -41.17
CA ASP A 349 14.02 -19.67 -42.34
C ASP A 349 12.78 -20.52 -41.99
N ASN A 350 12.64 -20.92 -40.74
CA ASN A 350 11.47 -21.63 -40.22
C ASN A 350 10.40 -20.69 -39.70
N PHE A 351 10.59 -19.38 -39.79
CA PHE A 351 9.61 -18.40 -39.43
C PHE A 351 9.00 -17.75 -40.64
N SER A 352 7.66 -17.61 -40.64
CA SER A 352 6.94 -16.82 -41.60
C SER A 352 6.08 -15.75 -40.93
N THR A 353 5.77 -14.70 -41.67
CA THR A 353 4.91 -13.62 -41.21
C THR A 353 3.78 -13.35 -42.20
N SER A 354 2.60 -13.01 -41.70
CA SER A 354 1.50 -12.56 -42.54
C SER A 354 0.78 -11.37 -41.90
N LEU A 355 0.20 -10.53 -42.74
CA LEU A 355 -0.50 -9.32 -42.32
C LEU A 355 -1.92 -9.36 -42.91
N ARG A 356 -2.93 -9.03 -42.13
CA ARG A 356 -4.35 -9.00 -42.54
C ARG A 356 -5.04 -7.80 -41.88
N PRO A 357 -6.05 -7.22 -42.50
CA PRO A 357 -6.94 -6.29 -41.83
C PRO A 357 -7.58 -6.94 -40.59
N ALA A 358 -7.66 -6.22 -39.50
CA ALA A 358 -8.30 -6.72 -38.30
C ALA A 358 -9.82 -6.76 -38.48
N VAL A 359 -10.44 -7.87 -38.05
CA VAL A 359 -11.90 -8.02 -38.17
C VAL A 359 -12.60 -7.01 -37.26
N GLY A 360 -13.52 -6.23 -37.82
CA GLY A 360 -14.35 -5.27 -37.09
C GLY A 360 -13.69 -3.94 -36.72
N LEU A 361 -12.47 -3.70 -37.18
CA LEU A 361 -11.73 -2.42 -36.97
C LEU A 361 -11.13 -1.95 -38.27
N SER A 362 -11.53 -0.78 -38.74
CA SER A 362 -11.05 -0.20 -40.02
C SER A 362 -9.63 0.33 -39.95
N ASN A 363 -9.17 0.66 -38.74
CA ASN A 363 -7.86 1.28 -38.47
C ASN A 363 -6.87 0.32 -37.80
N ALA A 364 -7.05 -0.99 -37.98
CA ALA A 364 -6.21 -1.99 -37.33
C ALA A 364 -5.82 -3.12 -38.27
N ILE A 365 -4.66 -3.71 -38.01
CA ILE A 365 -4.17 -4.92 -38.67
C ILE A 365 -3.81 -5.98 -37.67
N ASP A 366 -3.98 -7.23 -38.05
CA ASP A 366 -3.48 -8.41 -37.34
C ASP A 366 -2.23 -8.92 -38.04
N VAL A 367 -1.11 -8.92 -37.33
CA VAL A 367 0.20 -9.43 -37.80
C VAL A 367 0.41 -10.79 -37.15
N GLN A 368 0.58 -11.83 -37.95
CA GLN A 368 0.80 -13.18 -37.48
C GLN A 368 2.27 -13.57 -37.67
N LEU A 369 2.88 -14.09 -36.60
CA LEU A 369 4.17 -14.78 -36.63
C LEU A 369 3.90 -16.28 -36.53
N VAL A 370 4.44 -17.05 -37.47
CA VAL A 370 4.32 -18.52 -37.52
C VAL A 370 5.71 -19.12 -37.44
N LEU A 371 5.89 -20.06 -36.54
CA LEU A 371 6.98 -21.02 -36.58
C LEU A 371 6.47 -22.25 -37.32
N GLU A 372 7.00 -22.53 -38.49
CA GLU A 372 6.52 -23.59 -39.42
C GLU A 372 6.97 -25.01 -39.01
N GLY A 373 7.62 -25.14 -37.90
CA GLY A 373 8.20 -26.38 -37.40
C GLY A 373 9.72 -26.38 -37.58
N LEU A 374 10.39 -26.79 -36.51
CA LEU A 374 11.85 -26.88 -36.51
C LEU A 374 12.30 -28.28 -36.99
N PRO A 375 13.49 -28.42 -37.61
CA PRO A 375 14.04 -29.71 -38.02
C PRO A 375 14.14 -30.72 -36.87
N ASP A 376 14.08 -31.98 -37.17
CA ASP A 376 14.31 -33.05 -36.21
C ASP A 376 15.71 -32.90 -35.56
N GLY A 377 15.74 -33.13 -34.24
CA GLY A 377 16.97 -32.97 -33.47
C GLY A 377 17.26 -31.51 -33.04
N SER A 378 16.45 -30.53 -33.43
CA SER A 378 16.60 -29.16 -32.94
C SER A 378 16.46 -29.11 -31.42
N ASP A 379 17.45 -28.51 -30.74
CA ASP A 379 17.43 -28.23 -29.28
C ASP A 379 18.08 -26.88 -29.01
N GLY A 380 17.50 -26.13 -28.10
CA GLY A 380 17.98 -24.80 -27.70
C GLY A 380 16.96 -23.71 -27.69
N SER A 381 17.38 -22.54 -27.27
CA SER A 381 16.54 -21.32 -27.22
C SER A 381 16.68 -20.52 -28.51
N PHE A 382 15.61 -19.86 -28.89
CA PHE A 382 15.60 -18.89 -29.96
C PHE A 382 14.91 -17.59 -29.49
N ARG A 383 15.36 -16.47 -30.03
CA ARG A 383 14.82 -15.16 -29.79
C ARG A 383 15.05 -14.25 -30.99
N GLY A 384 14.13 -13.33 -31.18
CA GLY A 384 14.20 -12.36 -32.26
C GLY A 384 13.25 -11.21 -32.06
N VAL A 385 13.24 -10.32 -33.02
CA VAL A 385 12.39 -9.15 -33.07
C VAL A 385 11.60 -9.17 -34.37
N MET A 386 10.28 -9.19 -34.28
CA MET A 386 9.38 -8.93 -35.39
C MET A 386 9.20 -7.43 -35.50
N VAL A 387 9.72 -6.83 -36.56
CA VAL A 387 9.64 -5.41 -36.83
C VAL A 387 8.53 -5.17 -37.84
N ILE A 388 7.56 -4.38 -37.46
CA ILE A 388 6.46 -3.95 -38.30
C ILE A 388 6.81 -2.57 -38.82
N LEU A 389 7.14 -2.47 -40.12
CA LEU A 389 7.45 -1.24 -40.81
C LEU A 389 6.11 -0.59 -41.16
N THR A 390 5.70 0.37 -40.39
CA THR A 390 4.39 1.02 -40.54
C THR A 390 4.42 2.14 -41.60
N GLY A 391 5.56 2.85 -41.73
CA GLY A 391 5.69 4.06 -42.52
C GLY A 391 5.05 5.29 -41.88
N HIS A 392 4.56 5.20 -40.65
CA HIS A 392 4.00 6.36 -39.94
C HIS A 392 5.09 7.38 -39.58
N PRO A 393 4.86 8.69 -39.77
CA PRO A 393 5.88 9.74 -39.59
C PRO A 393 6.55 9.73 -38.20
N THR A 394 5.76 9.51 -37.13
CA THR A 394 6.27 9.50 -35.73
C THR A 394 6.57 8.10 -35.20
N LYS A 395 6.08 7.05 -35.87
CA LYS A 395 6.20 5.64 -35.48
C LYS A 395 6.52 4.75 -36.67
N PRO A 396 7.64 4.99 -37.39
CA PRO A 396 7.94 4.28 -38.62
C PRO A 396 8.13 2.77 -38.46
N GLU A 397 8.49 2.34 -37.25
CA GLU A 397 8.71 0.93 -36.90
C GLU A 397 8.09 0.62 -35.54
N LEU A 398 7.50 -0.57 -35.42
CA LEU A 398 7.08 -1.16 -34.16
C LEU A 398 7.83 -2.48 -33.96
N ALA A 399 8.48 -2.63 -32.80
CA ALA A 399 9.32 -3.78 -32.52
C ALA A 399 8.65 -4.71 -31.48
N VAL A 400 8.35 -5.91 -31.88
CA VAL A 400 7.75 -6.95 -31.02
C VAL A 400 8.78 -8.06 -30.81
N ARG A 401 9.26 -8.18 -29.59
CA ARG A 401 10.19 -9.28 -29.26
C ARG A 401 9.45 -10.61 -29.17
N PHE A 402 10.14 -11.67 -29.58
CA PHE A 402 9.64 -13.02 -29.41
C PHE A 402 10.73 -13.96 -28.94
N SER A 403 10.34 -15.00 -28.20
CA SER A 403 11.27 -16.07 -27.81
C SER A 403 10.56 -17.37 -27.57
N GLY A 404 11.33 -18.47 -27.64
CA GLY A 404 10.91 -19.80 -27.30
C GLY A 404 12.10 -20.73 -27.05
N VAL A 405 11.78 -21.95 -26.67
CA VAL A 405 12.78 -23.01 -26.44
C VAL A 405 12.31 -24.25 -27.18
N CYS A 406 13.18 -24.79 -28.06
CA CYS A 406 12.95 -26.10 -28.64
C CYS A 406 13.60 -27.18 -27.77
N ARG A 407 12.87 -28.26 -27.53
CA ARG A 407 13.41 -29.47 -26.89
C ARG A 407 13.13 -30.67 -27.79
N ALA A 408 14.17 -31.34 -28.23
CA ALA A 408 14.05 -32.65 -28.81
C ALA A 408 13.45 -33.60 -27.75
N GLY A 409 12.35 -34.24 -28.05
CA GLY A 409 11.78 -35.24 -27.14
C GLY A 409 12.84 -36.31 -26.89
N VAL A 410 13.17 -36.59 -25.64
CA VAL A 410 13.92 -37.79 -25.29
C VAL A 410 13.03 -38.96 -25.68
N GLY A 411 13.36 -39.60 -26.79
CA GLY A 411 12.73 -40.85 -27.19
C GLY A 411 12.86 -41.82 -26.02
N THR A 412 11.78 -42.16 -25.37
CA THR A 412 11.72 -43.28 -24.46
C THR A 412 11.96 -44.54 -25.31
N VAL A 413 13.20 -44.97 -25.43
CA VAL A 413 13.51 -46.32 -25.85
C VAL A 413 12.98 -47.20 -24.73
N LEU A 414 11.77 -47.73 -24.91
CA LEU A 414 11.28 -48.83 -24.09
C LEU A 414 12.25 -50.00 -24.32
N PRO A 415 12.92 -50.52 -23.28
CA PRO A 415 13.74 -51.72 -23.45
C PRO A 415 12.82 -52.86 -23.89
N ASP A 416 13.21 -53.45 -25.01
CA ASP A 416 12.58 -54.64 -25.59
C ASP A 416 12.56 -55.74 -24.51
N ARG A 417 11.36 -56.06 -24.00
CA ARG A 417 11.22 -57.19 -23.09
C ARG A 417 11.26 -58.45 -23.92
N ARG A 418 12.41 -59.09 -23.94
CA ARG A 418 12.55 -60.52 -24.28
C ARG A 418 12.28 -61.37 -23.04
#